data_30b1d8e6ff199b2281c98071f08e22cf
#
_entry.id   30b1d8e6ff199b2281c98071f08e22cf
#
_cell.length_a   1.000
_cell.length_b   1.000
_cell.length_c   1.000
_cell.angle_alpha   90.00
_cell.angle_beta   90.00
_cell.angle_gamma   90.00
#
_symmetry.space_group_name_H-M   'P 1'
#
loop_
_entity.id
_entity.type
_entity.pdbx_description
1 polymer ?
#
loop_
_entity_poly.entity_id
_entity_poly.type
_entity_poly.pdbx_seq_one_letter_code
_entity_poly.pdbx_strand_id
1 'polypeptide(L)'
;MTFLFTPHSTSVIPLQGSDYVFPVHRIYCVGQNYSDHVKEMGGDPRENPPVFFSKPSDAVVIDNKPVTYPPATSNLHYEVELVVALASGGSNISVENALAHVLGYAVGIDFTRRDLQAEAKKQGRPWDAAKGFDQSAPTSAIRLVNGGNHPLEGTISLSVNGETRQDAKLSDMIWSVPEIIRELSLYFELKAGDLIFTGTPAGVSAVVAGDQISAEIDGVGEISFELVSN
;
A
#
# COMPACT_ATOMS: atom_id res chain seq x y z
N MET A 1 10.54 15.35 31.13
CA MET A 1 10.00 16.21 30.06
C MET A 1 8.49 16.20 30.14
N THR A 2 7.85 17.38 30.03
CA THR A 2 6.38 17.49 30.04
C THR A 2 5.94 17.85 28.60
N PHE A 3 4.98 17.11 28.06
CA PHE A 3 4.44 17.41 26.73
C PHE A 3 3.57 18.68 26.79
N LEU A 4 3.65 19.51 25.76
CA LEU A 4 2.81 20.72 25.62
C LEU A 4 1.34 20.34 25.40
N PHE A 5 1.08 19.23 24.69
CA PHE A 5 -0.23 18.63 24.47
C PHE A 5 -0.09 17.11 24.50
N THR A 6 -1.18 16.40 24.67
CA THR A 6 -1.18 14.91 24.62
C THR A 6 -0.67 14.45 23.26
N PRO A 7 0.38 13.61 23.20
CA PRO A 7 0.84 13.05 21.94
C PRO A 7 -0.28 12.26 21.25
N HIS A 8 -0.29 12.30 19.92
CA HIS A 8 -1.18 11.43 19.14
C HIS A 8 -0.87 9.96 19.41
N SER A 9 -1.91 9.12 19.40
CA SER A 9 -1.73 7.68 19.50
C SER A 9 -0.99 7.15 18.26
N THR A 10 -0.15 6.14 18.45
CA THR A 10 0.45 5.42 17.33
C THR A 10 -0.64 4.71 16.53
N SER A 11 -0.62 4.85 15.20
CA SER A 11 -1.46 4.04 14.33
C SER A 11 -1.08 2.58 14.45
N VAL A 12 -2.08 1.68 14.47
CA VAL A 12 -1.86 0.25 14.64
C VAL A 12 -2.68 -0.54 13.63
N ILE A 13 -2.19 -1.73 13.26
CA ILE A 13 -2.91 -2.68 12.42
C ILE A 13 -3.07 -4.00 13.20
N PRO A 14 -4.26 -4.60 13.27
CA PRO A 14 -4.46 -5.90 13.91
C PRO A 14 -3.64 -7.02 13.24
N LEU A 15 -3.25 -8.03 14.01
CA LEU A 15 -2.67 -9.26 13.51
C LEU A 15 -3.74 -10.34 13.43
N GLN A 16 -3.85 -11.06 12.32
CA GLN A 16 -4.82 -12.14 12.16
C GLN A 16 -4.60 -13.24 13.22
N GLY A 17 -5.67 -13.61 13.93
CA GLY A 17 -5.63 -14.67 14.93
C GLY A 17 -4.82 -14.36 16.19
N SER A 18 -4.59 -13.08 16.52
CA SER A 18 -3.78 -12.64 17.64
C SER A 18 -4.41 -11.41 18.33
N ASP A 19 -4.19 -11.28 19.63
CA ASP A 19 -4.54 -10.08 20.40
C ASP A 19 -3.48 -8.97 20.26
N TYR A 20 -2.35 -9.25 19.61
CA TYR A 20 -1.32 -8.25 19.37
C TYR A 20 -1.68 -7.36 18.17
N VAL A 21 -1.15 -6.15 18.20
CA VAL A 21 -1.26 -5.18 17.10
C VAL A 21 0.13 -4.78 16.60
N PHE A 22 0.22 -4.45 15.33
CA PHE A 22 1.44 -3.96 14.68
C PHE A 22 1.47 -2.43 14.77
N PRO A 23 2.44 -1.82 15.45
CA PRO A 23 2.58 -0.36 15.50
C PRO A 23 3.19 0.14 14.19
N VAL A 24 2.47 1.03 13.50
CA VAL A 24 2.92 1.59 12.22
C VAL A 24 3.93 2.69 12.45
N HIS A 25 5.14 2.53 11.89
CA HIS A 25 6.21 3.51 11.95
C HIS A 25 6.19 4.42 10.72
N ARG A 26 6.37 3.88 9.52
CA ARG A 26 6.35 4.60 8.24
C ARG A 26 5.64 3.77 7.19
N ILE A 27 5.10 4.44 6.18
CA ILE A 27 4.50 3.80 5.02
C ILE A 27 5.29 4.21 3.79
N TYR A 28 5.98 3.25 3.18
CA TYR A 28 6.62 3.38 1.88
C TYR A 28 5.69 2.79 0.81
N CYS A 29 5.68 3.39 -0.37
CA CYS A 29 4.89 2.93 -1.49
C CYS A 29 5.76 2.85 -2.74
N VAL A 30 5.46 1.87 -3.58
CA VAL A 30 6.15 1.63 -4.86
C VAL A 30 5.22 1.97 -6.00
N GLY A 31 5.57 2.98 -6.78
CA GLY A 31 4.85 3.31 -8.00
C GLY A 31 5.29 2.45 -9.18
N GLN A 32 4.32 2.14 -10.08
CA GLN A 32 4.60 1.52 -11.39
C GLN A 32 5.26 0.12 -11.29
N ASN A 33 4.77 -0.74 -10.41
CA ASN A 33 5.37 -2.07 -10.17
C ASN A 33 4.69 -3.25 -10.90
N TYR A 34 3.72 -3.01 -11.78
CA TYR A 34 3.13 -4.05 -12.62
C TYR A 34 3.30 -3.68 -14.09
N SER A 35 3.74 -4.65 -14.92
CA SER A 35 4.11 -4.39 -16.32
C SER A 35 2.95 -3.88 -17.17
N ASP A 36 1.75 -4.39 -16.96
CA ASP A 36 0.59 -3.94 -17.74
C ASP A 36 0.13 -2.55 -17.30
N HIS A 37 0.19 -2.25 -16.01
CA HIS A 37 -0.05 -0.90 -15.50
C HIS A 37 0.99 0.12 -16.05
N VAL A 38 2.28 -0.27 -16.13
CA VAL A 38 3.33 0.56 -16.73
C VAL A 38 3.08 0.82 -18.21
N LYS A 39 2.67 -0.21 -18.98
CA LYS A 39 2.30 -0.08 -20.40
C LYS A 39 1.09 0.83 -20.60
N GLU A 40 0.04 0.70 -19.79
CA GLU A 40 -1.13 1.59 -19.80
C GLU A 40 -0.72 3.06 -19.60
N MET A 41 0.32 3.29 -18.79
CA MET A 41 0.89 4.62 -18.52
C MET A 41 1.96 5.06 -19.54
N GLY A 42 2.28 4.23 -20.56
CA GLY A 42 3.20 4.54 -21.64
C GLY A 42 4.69 4.39 -21.28
N GLY A 43 5.02 3.60 -20.25
CA GLY A 43 6.38 3.34 -19.80
C GLY A 43 6.95 1.99 -20.26
N ASP A 44 8.26 1.80 -20.05
CA ASP A 44 8.96 0.52 -20.21
C ASP A 44 9.28 -0.07 -18.83
N PRO A 45 8.80 -1.31 -18.55
CA PRO A 45 9.12 -2.00 -17.31
C PRO A 45 10.65 -2.21 -17.15
N ARG A 46 11.20 -1.86 -15.98
CA ARG A 46 12.63 -2.01 -15.63
C ARG A 46 13.62 -1.09 -16.35
N GLU A 47 13.19 -0.16 -17.19
CA GLU A 47 14.10 0.86 -17.74
C GLU A 47 14.66 1.77 -16.63
N ASN A 48 13.87 2.01 -15.60
CA ASN A 48 14.24 2.85 -14.46
C ASN A 48 14.09 2.10 -13.12
N PRO A 49 14.82 2.50 -12.09
CA PRO A 49 14.60 1.96 -10.73
C PRO A 49 13.18 2.23 -10.23
N PRO A 50 12.71 1.51 -9.18
CA PRO A 50 11.38 1.73 -8.64
C PRO A 50 11.17 3.17 -8.20
N VAL A 51 9.99 3.71 -8.46
CA VAL A 51 9.59 5.02 -7.96
C VAL A 51 9.06 4.86 -6.54
N PHE A 52 9.68 5.52 -5.57
CA PHE A 52 9.25 5.50 -4.19
C PHE A 52 8.56 6.80 -3.79
N PHE A 53 7.50 6.68 -3.00
CA PHE A 53 6.84 7.77 -2.30
C PHE A 53 6.37 7.28 -0.93
N SER A 54 5.84 8.17 -0.12
CA SER A 54 5.41 7.84 1.24
C SER A 54 3.99 8.28 1.51
N LYS A 55 3.33 7.60 2.45
CA LYS A 55 2.11 8.06 3.11
C LYS A 55 2.39 8.29 4.59
N PRO A 56 1.69 9.22 5.26
CA PRO A 56 1.80 9.36 6.71
C PRO A 56 1.27 8.11 7.42
N SER A 57 1.84 7.77 8.56
CA SER A 57 1.46 6.55 9.31
C SER A 57 0.01 6.58 9.81
N ASP A 58 -0.58 7.75 9.97
CA ASP A 58 -1.97 7.96 10.37
C ASP A 58 -2.97 7.96 9.20
N ALA A 59 -2.49 7.75 7.97
CA ALA A 59 -3.36 7.53 6.81
C ALA A 59 -4.05 6.14 6.81
N VAL A 60 -3.64 5.23 7.70
CA VAL A 60 -4.19 3.87 7.80
C VAL A 60 -5.63 3.91 8.29
N VAL A 61 -6.51 3.14 7.62
CA VAL A 61 -7.87 2.81 8.08
C VAL A 61 -7.95 1.30 8.25
N ILE A 62 -8.42 0.83 9.40
CA ILE A 62 -8.49 -0.60 9.76
C ILE A 62 -9.94 -1.03 10.04
N ASP A 63 -10.14 -2.33 10.24
CA ASP A 63 -11.40 -2.93 10.67
C ASP A 63 -12.56 -2.70 9.69
N ASN A 64 -12.27 -2.59 8.40
CA ASN A 64 -13.26 -2.33 7.35
C ASN A 64 -14.13 -1.09 7.62
N LYS A 65 -13.59 -0.11 8.33
CA LYS A 65 -14.31 1.14 8.61
C LYS A 65 -14.56 1.91 7.31
N PRO A 66 -15.69 2.62 7.22
CA PRO A 66 -15.93 3.51 6.09
C PRO A 66 -14.79 4.51 5.89
N VAL A 67 -14.49 4.80 4.64
CA VAL A 67 -13.48 5.79 4.24
C VAL A 67 -14.19 7.03 3.72
N THR A 68 -13.82 8.18 4.24
CA THR A 68 -14.39 9.46 3.79
C THR A 68 -13.82 9.86 2.44
N TYR A 69 -14.69 10.21 1.49
CA TYR A 69 -14.24 10.76 0.21
C TYR A 69 -13.42 12.04 0.46
N PRO A 70 -12.15 12.11 0.03
CA PRO A 70 -11.28 13.21 0.42
C PRO A 70 -11.65 14.52 -0.26
N PRO A 71 -11.43 15.66 0.40
CA PRO A 71 -11.59 16.97 -0.24
C PRO A 71 -10.54 17.21 -1.34
N ALA A 72 -10.70 18.29 -2.10
CA ALA A 72 -9.76 18.78 -3.10
C ALA A 72 -9.49 17.82 -4.28
N THR A 73 -10.40 16.91 -4.57
CA THR A 73 -10.36 16.07 -5.77
C THR A 73 -11.77 15.80 -6.27
N SER A 74 -11.91 15.61 -7.58
CA SER A 74 -13.09 15.05 -8.23
C SER A 74 -12.77 13.73 -8.95
N ASN A 75 -11.58 13.18 -8.74
CA ASN A 75 -11.08 12.00 -9.43
C ASN A 75 -10.23 11.13 -8.48
N LEU A 76 -10.90 10.52 -7.49
CA LEU A 76 -10.30 9.57 -6.56
C LEU A 76 -10.23 8.18 -7.19
N HIS A 77 -9.03 7.58 -7.26
CA HIS A 77 -8.82 6.22 -7.74
C HIS A 77 -8.42 5.29 -6.61
N TYR A 78 -8.88 4.05 -6.71
CA TYR A 78 -8.39 2.92 -5.91
C TYR A 78 -7.17 2.27 -6.60
N GLU A 79 -6.31 1.68 -5.79
CA GLU A 79 -5.15 0.88 -6.21
C GLU A 79 -4.98 -0.25 -5.19
N VAL A 80 -5.39 -1.50 -5.53
CA VAL A 80 -5.16 -2.64 -4.62
C VAL A 80 -3.70 -3.05 -4.64
N GLU A 81 -3.13 -3.29 -3.45
CA GLU A 81 -1.71 -3.60 -3.28
C GLU A 81 -1.47 -4.66 -2.21
N LEU A 82 -0.46 -5.50 -2.44
CA LEU A 82 0.13 -6.29 -1.38
C LEU A 82 0.88 -5.33 -0.44
N VAL A 83 0.60 -5.43 0.86
CA VAL A 83 1.30 -4.65 1.89
C VAL A 83 2.23 -5.56 2.66
N VAL A 84 3.50 -5.19 2.74
CA VAL A 84 4.53 -5.91 3.50
C VAL A 84 4.75 -5.20 4.83
N ALA A 85 4.65 -5.92 5.95
CA ALA A 85 4.94 -5.42 7.29
C ALA A 85 6.30 -5.92 7.75
N LEU A 86 7.18 -5.02 8.21
CA LEU A 86 8.53 -5.36 8.64
C LEU A 86 8.63 -5.57 10.16
N ALA A 87 9.20 -6.72 10.59
CA ALA A 87 9.55 -7.02 11.97
C ALA A 87 10.90 -6.43 12.38
N SER A 88 11.76 -6.17 11.42
CA SER A 88 13.12 -5.62 11.60
C SER A 88 13.53 -4.91 10.32
N GLY A 89 14.73 -4.35 10.29
CA GLY A 89 15.21 -3.64 9.10
C GLY A 89 16.73 -3.50 9.11
N GLY A 90 17.21 -2.43 8.49
CA GLY A 90 18.60 -2.10 8.30
C GLY A 90 18.82 -1.28 7.04
N SER A 91 20.08 -1.04 6.71
CA SER A 91 20.51 -0.40 5.46
C SER A 91 21.27 -1.40 4.59
N ASN A 92 21.22 -1.25 3.26
CA ASN A 92 21.92 -2.11 2.31
C ASN A 92 21.58 -3.61 2.49
N ILE A 93 20.32 -3.92 2.71
CA ILE A 93 19.83 -5.30 2.86
C ILE A 93 20.00 -6.02 1.52
N SER A 94 20.60 -7.20 1.50
CA SER A 94 20.69 -8.00 0.27
C SER A 94 19.36 -8.68 -0.05
N VAL A 95 19.12 -9.00 -1.32
CA VAL A 95 17.89 -9.68 -1.78
C VAL A 95 17.69 -11.01 -1.04
N GLU A 96 18.77 -11.76 -0.80
CA GLU A 96 18.74 -13.08 -0.12
C GLU A 96 18.30 -12.96 1.34
N ASN A 97 18.58 -11.82 1.98
CA ASN A 97 18.25 -11.58 3.39
C ASN A 97 16.93 -10.80 3.58
N ALA A 98 16.36 -10.25 2.51
CA ALA A 98 15.24 -9.33 2.57
C ALA A 98 14.01 -9.93 3.26
N LEU A 99 13.64 -11.17 2.92
CA LEU A 99 12.46 -11.84 3.49
C LEU A 99 12.59 -12.16 4.98
N ALA A 100 13.80 -12.24 5.52
CA ALA A 100 14.03 -12.44 6.96
C ALA A 100 13.55 -11.23 7.81
N HIS A 101 13.37 -10.07 7.19
CA HIS A 101 12.88 -8.86 7.86
C HIS A 101 11.34 -8.77 7.87
N VAL A 102 10.64 -9.62 7.12
CA VAL A 102 9.18 -9.56 6.95
C VAL A 102 8.47 -10.24 8.11
N LEU A 103 7.57 -9.52 8.79
CA LEU A 103 6.65 -10.04 9.79
C LEU A 103 5.45 -10.75 9.16
N GLY A 104 4.89 -10.14 8.12
CA GLY A 104 3.66 -10.59 7.51
C GLY A 104 3.19 -9.69 6.38
N TYR A 105 1.98 -9.97 5.90
CA TYR A 105 1.38 -9.32 4.75
C TYR A 105 -0.06 -8.91 5.01
N ALA A 106 -0.51 -7.88 4.33
CA ALA A 106 -1.90 -7.42 4.36
C ALA A 106 -2.38 -7.04 2.95
N VAL A 107 -3.68 -6.87 2.79
CA VAL A 107 -4.30 -6.22 1.64
C VAL A 107 -4.41 -4.74 1.94
N GLY A 108 -3.94 -3.89 1.04
CA GLY A 108 -4.07 -2.44 1.18
C GLY A 108 -4.66 -1.78 -0.05
N ILE A 109 -5.20 -0.58 0.15
CA ILE A 109 -5.67 0.28 -0.93
C ILE A 109 -4.86 1.58 -0.90
N ASP A 110 -4.07 1.84 -1.96
CA ASP A 110 -3.38 3.11 -2.15
C ASP A 110 -4.32 4.10 -2.85
N PHE A 111 -5.14 4.81 -2.08
CA PHE A 111 -5.99 5.85 -2.65
C PHE A 111 -5.17 6.99 -3.23
N THR A 112 -5.59 7.42 -4.43
CA THR A 112 -4.89 8.42 -5.22
C THR A 112 -5.86 9.49 -5.70
N ARG A 113 -5.61 10.75 -5.35
CA ARG A 113 -6.22 11.90 -6.01
C ARG A 113 -5.58 12.05 -7.39
N ARG A 114 -6.19 11.41 -8.39
CA ARG A 114 -5.57 11.21 -9.71
C ARG A 114 -5.36 12.50 -10.48
N ASP A 115 -6.27 13.43 -10.36
CA ASP A 115 -6.18 14.78 -10.91
C ASP A 115 -4.95 15.53 -10.36
N LEU A 116 -4.75 15.51 -9.03
CA LEU A 116 -3.59 16.15 -8.41
C LEU A 116 -2.28 15.45 -8.78
N GLN A 117 -2.29 14.11 -8.88
CA GLN A 117 -1.09 13.37 -9.30
C GLN A 117 -0.72 13.70 -10.76
N ALA A 118 -1.70 13.78 -11.65
CA ALA A 118 -1.47 14.13 -13.05
C ALA A 118 -0.84 15.53 -13.18
N GLU A 119 -1.35 16.49 -12.42
CA GLU A 119 -0.80 17.84 -12.41
C GLU A 119 0.61 17.88 -11.80
N ALA A 120 0.86 17.15 -10.71
CA ALA A 120 2.18 17.04 -10.10
C ALA A 120 3.20 16.42 -11.07
N LYS A 121 2.84 15.32 -11.76
CA LYS A 121 3.69 14.70 -12.81
C LYS A 121 4.04 15.68 -13.92
N LYS A 122 3.03 16.39 -14.45
CA LYS A 122 3.24 17.39 -15.53
C LYS A 122 4.21 18.50 -15.14
N GLN A 123 4.21 18.89 -13.86
CA GLN A 123 5.03 19.99 -13.35
C GLN A 123 6.33 19.53 -12.70
N GLY A 124 6.62 18.22 -12.62
CA GLY A 124 7.77 17.69 -11.90
C GLY A 124 7.74 17.96 -10.39
N ARG A 125 6.53 18.00 -9.79
CA ARG A 125 6.32 18.26 -8.36
C ARG A 125 6.16 16.96 -7.57
N PRO A 126 6.41 16.99 -6.23
CA PRO A 126 6.13 15.87 -5.33
C PRO A 126 4.65 15.44 -5.36
N TRP A 127 4.40 14.16 -5.03
CA TRP A 127 3.04 13.56 -5.07
C TRP A 127 2.31 13.60 -3.71
N ASP A 128 2.88 14.25 -2.70
CA ASP A 128 2.38 14.21 -1.33
C ASP A 128 0.89 14.56 -1.22
N ALA A 129 0.44 15.65 -1.84
CA ALA A 129 -0.97 16.06 -1.84
C ALA A 129 -1.89 15.05 -2.57
N ALA A 130 -1.34 14.28 -3.51
CA ALA A 130 -2.08 13.29 -4.28
C ALA A 130 -2.11 11.92 -3.61
N LYS A 131 -1.11 11.57 -2.80
CA LYS A 131 -0.89 10.23 -2.25
C LYS A 131 -0.90 10.18 -0.71
N GLY A 132 -0.41 11.21 -0.03
CA GLY A 132 -0.22 11.24 1.42
C GLY A 132 -1.31 12.02 2.16
N PHE A 133 -2.59 11.72 1.92
CA PHE A 133 -3.72 12.38 2.58
C PHE A 133 -4.40 11.46 3.60
N ASP A 134 -5.24 12.05 4.45
CA ASP A 134 -5.97 11.35 5.50
C ASP A 134 -6.78 10.18 4.94
N GLN A 135 -6.75 9.02 5.63
CA GLN A 135 -7.46 7.80 5.23
C GLN A 135 -7.06 7.24 3.86
N SER A 136 -5.89 7.60 3.32
CA SER A 136 -5.45 7.19 1.99
C SER A 136 -4.83 5.79 1.94
N ALA A 137 -4.76 5.07 3.08
CA ALA A 137 -4.16 3.75 3.20
C ALA A 137 -5.03 2.74 3.97
N PRO A 138 -6.28 2.45 3.55
CA PRO A 138 -7.05 1.36 4.13
C PRO A 138 -6.26 0.06 4.05
N THR A 139 -6.18 -0.68 5.18
CA THR A 139 -5.32 -1.86 5.29
C THR A 139 -6.03 -2.93 6.11
N SER A 140 -6.05 -4.17 5.61
CA SER A 140 -6.59 -5.32 6.32
C SER A 140 -5.73 -5.71 7.53
N ALA A 141 -6.22 -6.63 8.36
CA ALA A 141 -5.38 -7.26 9.38
C ALA A 141 -4.18 -7.99 8.73
N ILE A 142 -3.00 -7.91 9.37
CA ILE A 142 -1.77 -8.54 8.88
C ILE A 142 -1.83 -10.05 9.13
N ARG A 143 -1.65 -10.85 8.07
CA ARG A 143 -1.37 -12.28 8.15
C ARG A 143 0.12 -12.47 8.43
N LEU A 144 0.44 -13.14 9.54
CA LEU A 144 1.82 -13.44 9.90
C LEU A 144 2.46 -14.48 8.97
N VAL A 145 3.75 -14.30 8.69
CA VAL A 145 4.56 -15.34 8.04
C VAL A 145 4.86 -16.45 9.05
N ASN A 146 4.34 -17.64 8.79
CA ASN A 146 4.59 -18.81 9.60
C ASN A 146 5.50 -19.78 8.85
N GLY A 147 6.65 -20.11 9.43
CA GLY A 147 7.58 -21.11 8.87
C GLY A 147 8.15 -20.75 7.49
N GLY A 148 8.29 -19.45 7.17
CA GLY A 148 8.85 -19.00 5.89
C GLY A 148 7.87 -19.05 4.71
N ASN A 149 6.59 -19.28 4.94
CA ASN A 149 5.57 -19.29 3.88
C ASN A 149 5.17 -17.85 3.48
N HIS A 150 5.89 -17.29 2.54
CA HIS A 150 5.63 -15.98 1.94
C HIS A 150 4.63 -16.12 0.77
N PRO A 151 3.51 -15.38 0.74
CA PRO A 151 2.54 -15.38 -0.36
C PRO A 151 3.07 -14.52 -1.53
N LEU A 152 4.02 -15.04 -2.28
CA LEU A 152 4.63 -14.35 -3.44
C LEU A 152 3.99 -14.73 -4.77
N GLU A 153 3.02 -15.65 -4.73
CA GLU A 153 2.20 -16.11 -5.83
C GLU A 153 0.73 -16.04 -5.43
N GLY A 154 -0.17 -16.11 -6.37
CA GLY A 154 -1.61 -16.02 -6.14
C GLY A 154 -2.23 -14.80 -6.81
N THR A 155 -3.54 -14.70 -6.69
CA THR A 155 -4.33 -13.62 -7.30
C THR A 155 -4.40 -12.42 -6.37
N ILE A 156 -4.34 -11.23 -6.94
CA ILE A 156 -4.67 -9.96 -6.32
C ILE A 156 -5.84 -9.35 -7.10
N SER A 157 -6.95 -9.07 -6.41
CA SER A 157 -8.16 -8.58 -7.07
C SER A 157 -8.86 -7.49 -6.27
N LEU A 158 -9.61 -6.64 -6.99
CA LEU A 158 -10.49 -5.62 -6.41
C LEU A 158 -11.77 -5.51 -7.21
N SER A 159 -12.88 -5.37 -6.51
CA SER A 159 -14.20 -5.07 -7.07
C SER A 159 -14.77 -3.78 -6.49
N VAL A 160 -15.56 -3.09 -7.30
CA VAL A 160 -16.37 -1.93 -6.91
C VAL A 160 -17.83 -2.27 -7.18
N ASN A 161 -18.68 -2.19 -6.14
CA ASN A 161 -20.10 -2.54 -6.22
C ASN A 161 -20.33 -3.96 -6.77
N GLY A 162 -19.44 -4.90 -6.44
CA GLY A 162 -19.51 -6.30 -6.90
C GLY A 162 -19.00 -6.54 -8.32
N GLU A 163 -18.56 -5.51 -9.05
CA GLU A 163 -17.96 -5.65 -10.37
C GLU A 163 -16.42 -5.65 -10.26
N THR A 164 -15.77 -6.72 -10.74
CA THR A 164 -14.30 -6.83 -10.74
C THR A 164 -13.69 -5.75 -11.63
N ARG A 165 -12.74 -5.02 -11.07
CA ARG A 165 -12.00 -3.92 -11.70
C ARG A 165 -10.52 -4.21 -11.88
N GLN A 166 -9.91 -4.83 -10.87
CA GLN A 166 -8.52 -5.26 -10.93
C GLN A 166 -8.47 -6.77 -10.70
N ASP A 167 -7.69 -7.48 -11.50
CA ASP A 167 -7.46 -8.93 -11.40
C ASP A 167 -6.11 -9.23 -12.05
N ALA A 168 -5.15 -9.70 -11.25
CA ALA A 168 -3.79 -9.99 -11.68
C ALA A 168 -3.14 -11.04 -10.76
N LYS A 169 -1.91 -11.41 -11.07
CA LYS A 169 -1.10 -12.29 -10.20
C LYS A 169 -0.02 -11.49 -9.49
N LEU A 170 0.31 -11.87 -8.27
CA LEU A 170 1.44 -11.30 -7.54
C LEU A 170 2.76 -11.50 -8.28
N SER A 171 2.90 -12.59 -9.04
CA SER A 171 4.06 -12.86 -9.90
C SER A 171 4.24 -11.87 -11.05
N ASP A 172 3.23 -11.06 -11.36
CA ASP A 172 3.30 -10.03 -12.42
C ASP A 172 3.99 -8.74 -11.96
N MET A 173 4.39 -8.69 -10.68
CA MET A 173 5.21 -7.59 -10.17
C MET A 173 6.54 -7.49 -10.93
N ILE A 174 6.92 -6.28 -11.33
CA ILE A 174 8.21 -5.98 -11.98
C ILE A 174 9.35 -6.15 -10.97
N TRP A 175 9.19 -5.57 -9.79
CA TRP A 175 10.09 -5.67 -8.66
C TRP A 175 9.46 -6.56 -7.61
N SER A 176 10.05 -7.69 -7.34
CA SER A 176 9.62 -8.61 -6.29
C SER A 176 9.79 -8.01 -4.89
N VAL A 177 9.09 -8.55 -3.90
CA VAL A 177 9.19 -8.08 -2.51
C VAL A 177 10.65 -8.02 -2.01
N PRO A 178 11.52 -9.05 -2.24
CA PRO A 178 12.93 -8.95 -1.85
C PRO A 178 13.68 -7.82 -2.56
N GLU A 179 13.44 -7.61 -3.85
CA GLU A 179 14.08 -6.53 -4.61
C GLU A 179 13.62 -5.15 -4.11
N ILE A 180 12.33 -4.98 -3.81
CA ILE A 180 11.78 -3.73 -3.23
C ILE A 180 12.45 -3.41 -1.90
N ILE A 181 12.55 -4.38 -0.98
CA ILE A 181 13.22 -4.21 0.32
C ILE A 181 14.68 -3.81 0.11
N ARG A 182 15.36 -4.49 -0.79
CA ARG A 182 16.76 -4.16 -1.15
C ARG A 182 16.86 -2.73 -1.66
N GLU A 183 16.05 -2.33 -2.64
CA GLU A 183 16.11 -0.99 -3.24
C GLU A 183 15.78 0.11 -2.21
N LEU A 184 14.72 -0.07 -1.40
CA LEU A 184 14.38 0.87 -0.32
C LEU A 184 15.51 1.01 0.70
N SER A 185 16.18 -0.08 1.05
CA SER A 185 17.25 -0.08 2.06
C SER A 185 18.53 0.64 1.60
N LEU A 186 18.65 0.98 0.32
CA LEU A 186 19.73 1.83 -0.20
C LEU A 186 19.52 3.30 0.16
N TYR A 187 18.28 3.73 0.28
CA TYR A 187 17.91 5.12 0.55
C TYR A 187 17.54 5.36 2.01
N PHE A 188 17.00 4.33 2.69
CA PHE A 188 16.45 4.44 4.03
C PHE A 188 16.98 3.32 4.93
N GLU A 189 17.28 3.63 6.19
CA GLU A 189 17.41 2.62 7.23
C GLU A 189 16.01 2.11 7.57
N LEU A 190 15.63 0.93 7.05
CA LEU A 190 14.36 0.29 7.34
C LEU A 190 14.28 -0.14 8.80
N LYS A 191 13.07 -0.17 9.38
CA LYS A 191 12.86 -0.47 10.81
C LYS A 191 11.65 -1.36 11.02
N ALA A 192 11.60 -2.00 12.19
CA ALA A 192 10.37 -2.63 12.66
C ALA A 192 9.24 -1.60 12.69
N GLY A 193 8.06 -1.99 12.23
CA GLY A 193 6.92 -1.10 12.10
C GLY A 193 6.77 -0.44 10.72
N ASP A 194 7.78 -0.51 9.83
CA ASP A 194 7.65 -0.01 8.48
C ASP A 194 6.69 -0.89 7.66
N LEU A 195 5.82 -0.24 6.88
CA LEU A 195 4.96 -0.86 5.87
C LEU A 195 5.49 -0.53 4.47
N ILE A 196 5.33 -1.47 3.54
CA ILE A 196 5.65 -1.27 2.14
C ILE A 196 4.44 -1.68 1.30
N PHE A 197 3.81 -0.73 0.64
CA PHE A 197 2.82 -0.92 -0.39
C PHE A 197 3.56 -1.21 -1.70
N THR A 198 3.31 -2.36 -2.32
CA THR A 198 4.20 -2.92 -3.35
C THR A 198 3.82 -2.54 -4.78
N GLY A 199 2.83 -1.68 -4.95
CA GLY A 199 2.32 -1.31 -6.27
C GLY A 199 1.08 -2.10 -6.67
N THR A 200 0.34 -1.53 -7.62
CA THR A 200 -0.98 -2.00 -8.05
C THR A 200 -0.96 -2.50 -9.50
N PRO A 201 -1.78 -3.53 -9.84
CA PRO A 201 -2.00 -3.95 -11.22
C PRO A 201 -2.86 -2.96 -12.02
N ALA A 202 -3.03 -3.24 -13.32
CA ALA A 202 -3.94 -2.53 -14.22
C ALA A 202 -5.40 -2.58 -13.74
N GLY A 203 -6.25 -1.68 -14.25
CA GLY A 203 -7.68 -1.60 -13.94
C GLY A 203 -8.05 -0.54 -12.89
N VAL A 204 -7.12 0.36 -12.56
CA VAL A 204 -7.40 1.51 -11.69
C VAL A 204 -8.42 2.44 -12.33
N SER A 205 -9.42 2.89 -11.58
CA SER A 205 -10.42 3.84 -12.06
C SER A 205 -11.04 4.66 -10.94
N ALA A 206 -11.85 5.65 -11.32
CA ALA A 206 -12.50 6.56 -10.38
C ALA A 206 -13.59 5.86 -9.57
N VAL A 207 -13.73 6.30 -8.32
CA VAL A 207 -14.81 5.95 -7.39
C VAL A 207 -15.44 7.20 -6.81
N VAL A 208 -16.65 7.06 -6.30
CA VAL A 208 -17.44 8.14 -5.69
C VAL A 208 -17.97 7.73 -4.32
N ALA A 209 -18.44 8.69 -3.54
CA ALA A 209 -19.12 8.38 -2.28
C ALA A 209 -20.38 7.53 -2.54
N GLY A 210 -20.58 6.49 -1.72
CA GLY A 210 -21.60 5.45 -1.88
C GLY A 210 -21.08 4.17 -2.51
N ASP A 211 -19.87 4.17 -3.11
CA ASP A 211 -19.29 2.96 -3.68
C ASP A 211 -18.80 2.01 -2.58
N GLN A 212 -19.07 0.71 -2.79
CA GLN A 212 -18.52 -0.40 -2.00
C GLN A 212 -17.25 -0.93 -2.66
N ILE A 213 -16.15 -0.91 -1.94
CA ILE A 213 -14.85 -1.45 -2.38
C ILE A 213 -14.59 -2.75 -1.64
N SER A 214 -14.26 -3.81 -2.37
CA SER A 214 -13.83 -5.09 -1.81
C SER A 214 -12.58 -5.56 -2.55
N ALA A 215 -11.56 -5.97 -1.81
CA ALA A 215 -10.32 -6.46 -2.39
C ALA A 215 -9.83 -7.69 -1.62
N GLU A 216 -9.17 -8.60 -2.34
CA GLU A 216 -8.67 -9.87 -1.83
C GLU A 216 -7.31 -10.18 -2.43
N ILE A 217 -6.45 -10.83 -1.64
CA ILE A 217 -5.19 -11.41 -2.10
C ILE A 217 -5.12 -12.85 -1.58
N ASP A 218 -4.96 -13.80 -2.50
CA ASP A 218 -4.84 -15.21 -2.20
C ASP A 218 -3.81 -15.49 -1.12
N GLY A 219 -4.25 -16.20 -0.06
CA GLY A 219 -3.38 -16.57 1.04
C GLY A 219 -2.90 -15.40 1.93
N VAL A 220 -3.45 -14.20 1.76
CA VAL A 220 -3.19 -13.03 2.62
C VAL A 220 -4.43 -12.63 3.39
N GLY A 221 -5.54 -12.35 2.70
CA GLY A 221 -6.79 -11.92 3.31
C GLY A 221 -7.60 -11.01 2.40
N GLU A 222 -8.55 -10.31 3.01
CA GLU A 222 -9.49 -9.44 2.32
C GLU A 222 -9.71 -8.12 3.08
N ILE A 223 -10.21 -7.10 2.36
CA ILE A 223 -10.69 -5.84 2.92
C ILE A 223 -11.96 -5.43 2.19
N SER A 224 -12.96 -4.91 2.94
CA SER A 224 -14.19 -4.40 2.33
C SER A 224 -14.71 -3.21 3.14
N PHE A 225 -15.03 -2.12 2.45
CA PHE A 225 -15.54 -0.90 3.10
C PHE A 225 -16.32 -0.04 2.11
N GLU A 226 -17.11 0.89 2.65
CA GLU A 226 -17.86 1.89 1.90
C GLU A 226 -17.09 3.22 1.84
N LEU A 227 -17.11 3.88 0.68
CA LEU A 227 -16.74 5.29 0.57
C LEU A 227 -17.94 6.15 0.98
N VAL A 228 -17.76 6.96 2.04
CA VAL A 228 -18.83 7.84 2.52
C VAL A 228 -18.55 9.31 2.14
N SER A 229 -19.60 10.11 2.03
CA SER A 229 -19.46 11.56 1.83
C SER A 229 -18.83 12.23 3.06
N ASN A 230 -18.10 13.31 2.83
CA ASN A 230 -17.57 14.17 3.90
C ASN A 230 -18.69 14.99 4.56
#